data_bf8081ff7720ee5100ad08937224cbdc
#
_entry.id   bf8081ff7720ee5100ad08937224cbdc
#
_cell.length_a   1.000
_cell.length_b   1.000
_cell.length_c   1.000
_cell.angle_alpha   90.00
_cell.angle_beta   90.00
_cell.angle_gamma   90.00
#
_symmetry.space_group_name_H-M   'P 1'
#
loop_
_entity.id
_entity.type
_entity.pdbx_description
1 polymer ?
#
loop_
_entity_poly.entity_id
_entity_poly.type
_entity_poly.pdbx_seq_one_letter_code
_entity_poly.pdbx_strand_id
1 'polypeptide(L)'
;MLQEYDVIVVGAGHAGCEAAAAAARLGSQTLLITMDMTKMAAMSCNPAVGGIAKGQIVREIDALGGAMGKITDASSIQFRMLNKSKGPAMWSPRSQADRALFIKHWREELESIPNLDFWQDAVCELLLDKDRVVGVKTVW
;
A
#
# COMPACT_ATOMS: atom_id res chain seq x y z
N MET A 1 -7.36 19.98 -18.92
CA MET A 1 -8.52 19.99 -18.01
C MET A 1 -7.99 19.54 -16.67
N LEU A 2 -8.13 20.34 -15.61
CA LEU A 2 -7.74 19.91 -14.27
C LEU A 2 -8.73 18.81 -13.85
N GLN A 3 -8.21 17.67 -13.47
CA GLN A 3 -9.02 16.56 -13.01
C GLN A 3 -9.19 16.72 -11.49
N GLU A 4 -10.40 16.57 -11.00
CA GLU A 4 -10.72 16.68 -9.58
C GLU A 4 -10.79 15.30 -8.95
N TYR A 5 -10.24 15.16 -7.74
CA TYR A 5 -10.24 13.95 -6.93
C TYR A 5 -10.67 14.27 -5.51
N ASP A 6 -11.36 13.35 -4.87
CA ASP A 6 -11.68 13.45 -3.45
C ASP A 6 -10.44 13.22 -2.58
N VAL A 7 -9.57 12.30 -3.02
CA VAL A 7 -8.34 11.93 -2.32
C VAL A 7 -7.17 11.82 -3.30
N ILE A 8 -6.06 12.44 -2.96
CA ILE A 8 -4.78 12.27 -3.65
C ILE A 8 -3.78 11.63 -2.70
N VAL A 9 -3.27 10.46 -3.07
CA VAL A 9 -2.22 9.74 -2.32
C VAL A 9 -0.89 9.92 -3.03
N VAL A 10 0.10 10.46 -2.33
CA VAL A 10 1.45 10.71 -2.87
C VAL A 10 2.41 9.65 -2.37
N GLY A 11 2.94 8.85 -3.30
CA GLY A 11 3.86 7.76 -3.04
C GLY A 11 3.19 6.39 -2.95
N ALA A 12 3.58 5.48 -3.84
CA ALA A 12 3.06 4.11 -3.93
C ALA A 12 3.94 3.09 -3.18
N GLY A 13 4.40 3.42 -1.97
CA GLY A 13 4.91 2.45 -1.01
C GLY A 13 3.77 1.63 -0.40
N HIS A 14 4.07 0.71 0.51
CA HIS A 14 3.05 -0.16 1.13
C HIS A 14 1.91 0.64 1.77
N ALA A 15 2.24 1.70 2.52
CA ALA A 15 1.24 2.55 3.16
C ALA A 15 0.38 3.32 2.13
N GLY A 16 1.00 3.84 1.07
CA GLY A 16 0.28 4.54 0.01
C GLY A 16 -0.63 3.63 -0.78
N CYS A 17 -0.19 2.41 -1.10
CA CYS A 17 -1.03 1.41 -1.76
C CYS A 17 -2.26 1.05 -0.92
N GLU A 18 -2.09 0.79 0.39
CA GLU A 18 -3.21 0.53 1.30
C GLU A 18 -4.14 1.74 1.43
N ALA A 19 -3.58 2.96 1.57
CA ALA A 19 -4.38 4.18 1.69
C ALA A 19 -5.22 4.45 0.44
N ALA A 20 -4.63 4.31 -0.74
CA ALA A 20 -5.32 4.50 -2.01
C ALA A 20 -6.42 3.44 -2.21
N ALA A 21 -6.10 2.17 -1.94
CA ALA A 21 -7.08 1.09 -2.01
C ALA A 21 -8.26 1.32 -1.04
N ALA A 22 -7.98 1.71 0.19
CA ALA A 22 -9.00 1.98 1.20
C ALA A 22 -9.91 3.15 0.80
N ALA A 23 -9.33 4.29 0.39
CA ALA A 23 -10.09 5.46 -0.04
C ALA A 23 -11.01 5.14 -1.23
N ALA A 24 -10.47 4.48 -2.26
CA ALA A 24 -11.23 4.12 -3.44
C ALA A 24 -12.33 3.09 -3.16
N ARG A 25 -12.08 2.08 -2.31
CA ARG A 25 -13.11 1.10 -1.88
C ARG A 25 -14.23 1.72 -1.07
N LEU A 26 -13.96 2.81 -0.35
CA LEU A 26 -14.97 3.60 0.34
C LEU A 26 -15.78 4.51 -0.60
N GLY A 27 -15.48 4.51 -1.89
CA GLY A 27 -16.24 5.22 -2.92
C GLY A 27 -15.66 6.57 -3.34
N SER A 28 -14.50 6.98 -2.78
CA SER A 28 -13.84 8.22 -3.18
C SER A 28 -13.17 8.10 -4.55
N GLN A 29 -13.28 9.13 -5.39
CA GLN A 29 -12.44 9.26 -6.58
C GLN A 29 -11.01 9.53 -6.12
N THR A 30 -10.14 8.56 -6.31
CA THR A 30 -8.81 8.54 -5.72
C THR A 30 -7.72 8.57 -6.79
N LEU A 31 -6.70 9.40 -6.59
CA LEU A 31 -5.50 9.42 -7.42
C LEU A 31 -4.30 8.94 -6.60
N LEU A 32 -3.59 7.95 -7.11
CA LEU A 32 -2.29 7.51 -6.58
C LEU A 32 -1.16 8.02 -7.47
N ILE A 33 -0.32 8.90 -6.92
CA ILE A 33 0.83 9.49 -7.63
C ILE A 33 2.11 8.81 -7.17
N THR A 34 2.94 8.36 -8.11
CA THR A 34 4.25 7.77 -7.84
C THR A 34 5.27 8.11 -8.91
N MET A 35 6.52 8.23 -8.55
CA MET A 35 7.62 8.49 -9.50
C MET A 35 7.88 7.30 -10.43
N ASP A 36 7.57 6.08 -10.00
CA ASP A 36 7.83 4.87 -10.78
C ASP A 36 6.73 3.83 -10.51
N MET A 37 5.83 3.67 -11.47
CA MET A 37 4.73 2.69 -11.38
C MET A 37 5.21 1.24 -11.40
N THR A 38 6.42 0.96 -11.89
CA THR A 38 6.98 -0.40 -11.88
C THR A 38 7.42 -0.84 -10.50
N LYS A 39 7.53 0.10 -9.54
CA LYS A 39 7.98 -0.13 -8.17
C LYS A 39 6.88 0.05 -7.12
N MET A 40 5.62 0.09 -7.54
CA MET A 40 4.51 0.13 -6.58
C MET A 40 4.60 -1.03 -5.59
N ALA A 41 4.49 -0.71 -4.30
CA ALA A 41 4.65 -1.65 -3.18
C ALA A 41 5.97 -2.46 -3.17
N ALA A 42 7.03 -1.98 -3.81
CA ALA A 42 8.29 -2.71 -3.87
C ALA A 42 8.91 -2.90 -2.47
N MET A 43 9.38 -4.11 -2.21
CA MET A 43 10.14 -4.46 -1.02
C MET A 43 11.61 -4.07 -1.20
N SER A 44 12.02 -2.91 -0.71
CA SER A 44 13.37 -2.37 -0.90
C SER A 44 14.46 -3.10 -0.08
N CYS A 45 14.07 -3.70 1.05
CA CYS A 45 14.99 -4.43 1.93
C CYS A 45 14.76 -5.94 1.85
N ASN A 46 14.42 -6.57 2.99
CA ASN A 46 14.09 -7.99 3.06
C ASN A 46 12.72 -8.24 2.44
N PRO A 47 12.58 -9.25 1.57
CA PRO A 47 11.30 -9.62 0.98
C PRO A 47 10.44 -10.38 2.02
N ALA A 48 10.09 -9.73 3.11
CA ALA A 48 9.32 -10.34 4.18
C ALA A 48 8.30 -9.37 4.78
N VAL A 49 7.11 -9.90 5.05
CA VAL A 49 6.01 -9.21 5.71
C VAL A 49 5.78 -9.82 7.09
N GLY A 50 5.47 -8.98 8.08
CA GLY A 50 5.26 -9.41 9.45
C GLY A 50 6.53 -9.50 10.28
N GLY A 51 6.53 -10.39 11.25
CA GLY A 51 7.58 -10.52 12.27
C GLY A 51 7.16 -9.91 13.59
N ILE A 52 8.10 -9.76 14.53
CA ILE A 52 7.84 -9.27 15.91
C ILE A 52 7.17 -7.88 15.84
N ALA A 53 6.04 -7.72 16.48
CA ALA A 53 5.14 -6.56 16.48
C ALA A 53 4.50 -6.22 15.13
N LYS A 54 5.12 -6.57 14.01
CA LYS A 54 4.62 -6.23 12.67
C LYS A 54 3.55 -7.20 12.16
N GLY A 55 3.63 -8.48 12.53
CA GLY A 55 2.64 -9.49 12.14
C GLY A 55 1.25 -9.19 12.72
N GLN A 56 1.19 -8.62 13.91
CA GLN A 56 -0.06 -8.18 14.53
C GLN A 56 -0.70 -7.03 13.75
N ILE A 57 0.11 -6.04 13.35
CA ILE A 57 -0.36 -4.89 12.53
C ILE A 57 -0.91 -5.37 11.18
N VAL A 58 -0.26 -6.33 10.53
CA VAL A 58 -0.77 -6.88 9.26
C VAL A 58 -2.14 -7.54 9.45
N ARG A 59 -2.36 -8.24 10.56
CA ARG A 59 -3.68 -8.82 10.89
C ARG A 59 -4.74 -7.75 11.14
N GLU A 60 -4.39 -6.65 11.77
CA GLU A 60 -5.30 -5.52 11.99
C GLU A 60 -5.69 -4.86 10.67
N ILE A 61 -4.71 -4.66 9.77
CA ILE A 61 -4.94 -4.16 8.41
C ILE A 61 -5.88 -5.10 7.64
N ASP A 62 -5.62 -6.40 7.69
CA ASP A 62 -6.45 -7.43 7.05
C ASP A 62 -7.89 -7.43 7.58
N ALA A 63 -8.06 -7.32 8.90
CA ALA A 63 -9.37 -7.23 9.55
C ALA A 63 -10.17 -5.98 9.14
N LEU A 64 -9.48 -4.91 8.74
CA LEU A 64 -10.08 -3.68 8.21
C LEU A 64 -10.31 -3.73 6.68
N GLY A 65 -10.03 -4.86 6.04
CA GLY A 65 -10.21 -5.04 4.60
C GLY A 65 -9.00 -4.62 3.74
N GLY A 66 -7.83 -4.46 4.35
CA GLY A 66 -6.58 -4.17 3.63
C GLY A 66 -6.11 -5.34 2.76
N ALA A 67 -5.23 -5.06 1.83
CA ALA A 67 -4.76 -6.01 0.83
C ALA A 67 -3.45 -6.72 1.21
N MET A 68 -2.65 -6.14 2.10
CA MET A 68 -1.30 -6.61 2.46
C MET A 68 -1.27 -8.09 2.85
N GLY A 69 -2.21 -8.54 3.67
CA GLY A 69 -2.29 -9.94 4.12
C GLY A 69 -2.49 -10.90 2.96
N LYS A 70 -3.51 -10.66 2.14
CA LYS A 70 -3.86 -11.48 0.97
C LYS A 70 -2.73 -11.54 -0.05
N ILE A 71 -2.13 -10.40 -0.37
CA ILE A 71 -1.02 -10.33 -1.33
C ILE A 71 0.22 -11.02 -0.80
N THR A 72 0.46 -10.92 0.52
CA THR A 72 1.54 -11.66 1.18
C THR A 72 1.35 -13.15 1.04
N ASP A 73 0.15 -13.67 1.29
CA ASP A 73 -0.15 -15.09 1.16
C ASP A 73 0.02 -15.58 -0.29
N ALA A 74 -0.47 -14.80 -1.26
CA ALA A 74 -0.36 -15.12 -2.68
C ALA A 74 1.08 -15.15 -3.22
N SER A 75 2.00 -14.39 -2.59
CA SER A 75 3.41 -14.28 -2.97
C SER A 75 4.37 -15.01 -2.02
N SER A 76 3.84 -15.71 -1.01
CA SER A 76 4.63 -16.34 0.05
C SER A 76 5.46 -17.52 -0.46
N ILE A 77 6.76 -17.52 -0.17
CA ILE A 77 7.67 -18.64 -0.41
C ILE A 77 8.06 -19.36 0.89
N GLN A 78 7.92 -18.70 2.03
CA GLN A 78 8.18 -19.28 3.33
C GLN A 78 7.35 -18.59 4.40
N PHE A 79 6.71 -19.36 5.26
CA PHE A 79 5.98 -18.85 6.42
C PHE A 79 6.58 -19.37 7.73
N ARG A 80 6.72 -18.49 8.72
CA ARG A 80 7.15 -18.86 10.08
C ARG A 80 6.33 -18.13 11.13
N MET A 81 6.00 -18.85 12.20
CA MET A 81 5.49 -18.24 13.43
C MET A 81 6.65 -18.03 14.40
N LEU A 82 6.97 -16.75 14.65
CA LEU A 82 8.00 -16.36 15.61
C LEU A 82 7.44 -16.33 17.04
N ASN A 83 8.31 -16.38 18.03
CA ASN A 83 7.98 -16.28 19.46
C ASN A 83 7.00 -17.34 19.98
N LYS A 84 6.97 -18.52 19.40
CA LYS A 84 6.08 -19.61 19.85
C LYS A 84 6.26 -19.96 21.34
N SER A 85 7.49 -19.86 21.85
CA SER A 85 7.82 -20.11 23.27
C SER A 85 7.34 -19.02 24.23
N LYS A 86 6.88 -17.87 23.73
CA LYS A 86 6.49 -16.71 24.56
C LYS A 86 4.99 -16.62 24.84
N GLY A 87 4.22 -17.61 24.35
CA GLY A 87 2.77 -17.64 24.49
C GLY A 87 2.00 -16.96 23.33
N PRO A 88 0.69 -17.25 23.18
CA PRO A 88 -0.11 -16.86 22.02
C PRO A 88 -0.16 -15.36 21.74
N ALA A 89 -0.15 -14.51 22.75
CA ALA A 89 -0.15 -13.05 22.61
C ALA A 89 1.11 -12.51 21.91
N MET A 90 2.22 -13.26 21.99
CA MET A 90 3.50 -12.89 21.42
C MET A 90 3.78 -13.58 20.07
N TRP A 91 2.89 -14.44 19.61
CA TRP A 91 3.04 -15.12 18.33
C TRP A 91 3.01 -14.11 17.19
N SER A 92 4.09 -14.10 16.43
CA SER A 92 4.30 -13.11 15.38
C SER A 92 4.48 -13.81 14.04
N PRO A 93 3.44 -13.83 13.18
CA PRO A 93 3.57 -14.40 11.86
C PRO A 93 4.55 -13.60 11.01
N ARG A 94 5.39 -14.31 10.27
CA ARG A 94 6.31 -13.73 9.28
C ARG A 94 6.30 -14.58 8.02
N SER A 95 6.00 -13.94 6.91
CA SER A 95 6.09 -14.54 5.59
C SER A 95 7.24 -13.93 4.80
N GLN A 96 8.03 -14.76 4.15
CA GLN A 96 8.98 -14.33 3.13
C GLN A 96 8.29 -14.46 1.78
N ALA A 97 8.35 -13.40 0.99
CA ALA A 97 7.65 -13.30 -0.28
C ALA A 97 8.61 -13.31 -1.48
N ASP A 98 8.13 -13.79 -2.62
CA ASP A 98 8.73 -13.49 -3.91
C ASP A 98 8.46 -12.01 -4.24
N ARG A 99 9.53 -11.23 -4.47
CA ARG A 99 9.44 -9.80 -4.72
C ARG A 99 8.67 -9.46 -5.99
N ALA A 100 8.87 -10.22 -7.05
CA ALA A 100 8.26 -9.96 -8.34
C ALA A 100 6.76 -10.27 -8.29
N LEU A 101 6.39 -11.40 -7.69
CA LEU A 101 4.99 -11.78 -7.48
C LEU A 101 4.28 -10.79 -6.53
N PHE A 102 4.96 -10.33 -5.48
CA PHE A 102 4.37 -9.37 -4.55
C PHE A 102 4.03 -8.04 -5.23
N ILE A 103 4.96 -7.47 -6.03
CA ILE A 103 4.70 -6.25 -6.82
C ILE A 103 3.59 -6.49 -7.84
N LYS A 104 3.62 -7.63 -8.53
CA LYS A 104 2.61 -7.99 -9.53
C LYS A 104 1.21 -8.05 -8.90
N HIS A 105 1.04 -8.77 -7.81
CA HIS A 105 -0.26 -8.90 -7.13
C HIS A 105 -0.76 -7.58 -6.54
N TRP A 106 0.14 -6.73 -6.00
CA TRP A 106 -0.24 -5.38 -5.59
C TRP A 106 -0.77 -4.56 -6.75
N ARG A 107 -0.10 -4.61 -7.89
CA ARG A 107 -0.52 -3.88 -9.07
C ARG A 107 -1.88 -4.37 -9.58
N GLU A 108 -2.05 -5.68 -9.70
CA GLU A 108 -3.32 -6.30 -10.10
C GLU A 108 -4.48 -5.90 -9.15
N GLU A 109 -4.23 -5.91 -7.85
CA GLU A 109 -5.20 -5.51 -6.83
C GLU A 109 -5.62 -4.04 -6.99
N LEU A 110 -4.65 -3.13 -7.11
CA LEU A 110 -4.93 -1.70 -7.25
C LEU A 110 -5.63 -1.39 -8.58
N GLU A 111 -5.17 -1.96 -9.69
CA GLU A 111 -5.77 -1.76 -11.02
C GLU A 111 -7.19 -2.35 -11.13
N SER A 112 -7.58 -3.25 -10.23
CA SER A 112 -8.94 -3.80 -10.18
C SER A 112 -9.97 -2.86 -9.55
N ILE A 113 -9.55 -1.78 -8.88
CA ILE A 113 -10.43 -0.86 -8.17
C ILE A 113 -10.93 0.24 -9.12
N PRO A 114 -12.24 0.35 -9.41
CA PRO A 114 -12.74 1.14 -10.55
C PRO A 114 -12.58 2.65 -10.41
N ASN A 115 -12.49 3.19 -9.20
CA ASN A 115 -12.37 4.63 -8.93
C ASN A 115 -10.99 5.02 -8.37
N LEU A 116 -9.97 4.23 -8.75
CA LEU A 116 -8.57 4.50 -8.44
C LEU A 116 -7.80 4.77 -9.73
N ASP A 117 -7.35 6.00 -9.88
CA ASP A 117 -6.51 6.43 -10.99
C ASP A 117 -5.04 6.48 -10.57
N PHE A 118 -4.14 6.40 -11.57
CA PHE A 118 -2.70 6.39 -11.36
C PHE A 118 -2.04 7.51 -12.16
N TRP A 119 -1.07 8.18 -11.54
CA TRP A 119 -0.24 9.17 -12.22
C TRP A 119 1.23 8.95 -11.92
N GLN A 120 2.03 8.81 -12.98
CA GLN A 120 3.48 8.65 -12.82
C GLN A 120 4.16 10.00 -12.94
N ASP A 121 4.48 10.60 -11.80
CA ASP A 121 5.22 11.86 -11.70
C ASP A 121 5.74 12.07 -10.27
N ALA A 122 6.59 13.08 -10.09
CA ALA A 122 7.04 13.55 -8.79
C ALA A 122 6.20 14.75 -8.33
N VAL A 123 5.67 14.67 -7.13
CA VAL A 123 5.02 15.82 -6.47
C VAL A 123 6.09 16.71 -5.88
N CYS A 124 6.06 18.00 -6.23
CA CYS A 124 7.04 18.99 -5.76
C CYS A 124 6.46 20.05 -4.81
N GLU A 125 5.14 20.22 -4.80
CA GLU A 125 4.52 21.28 -3.99
C GLU A 125 3.08 20.91 -3.63
N LEU A 126 2.62 21.38 -2.45
CA LEU A 126 1.21 21.38 -2.08
C LEU A 126 0.57 22.71 -2.52
N LEU A 127 -0.56 22.63 -3.19
CA LEU A 127 -1.34 23.81 -3.53
C LEU A 127 -2.27 24.18 -2.37
N LEU A 128 -2.17 25.41 -1.92
CA LEU A 128 -2.93 25.92 -0.78
C LEU A 128 -3.88 27.02 -1.23
N ASP A 129 -5.10 26.98 -0.73
CA ASP A 129 -6.01 28.13 -0.68
C ASP A 129 -6.20 28.51 0.79
N LYS A 130 -5.55 29.61 1.21
CA LYS A 130 -5.39 30.02 2.61
C LYS A 130 -4.75 28.86 3.43
N ASP A 131 -5.47 28.31 4.39
CA ASP A 131 -5.00 27.21 5.26
C ASP A 131 -5.46 25.82 4.81
N ARG A 132 -6.04 25.71 3.61
CA ARG A 132 -6.55 24.44 3.08
C ARG A 132 -5.71 23.94 1.93
N VAL A 133 -5.32 22.66 1.97
CA VAL A 133 -4.74 21.99 0.81
C VAL A 133 -5.83 21.75 -0.22
N VAL A 134 -5.61 22.23 -1.45
CA VAL A 134 -6.56 22.11 -2.57
C VAL A 134 -6.01 21.29 -3.73
N GLY A 135 -4.78 20.83 -3.65
CA GLY A 135 -4.19 19.98 -4.67
C GLY A 135 -2.68 19.82 -4.48
N VAL A 136 -2.08 19.22 -5.47
CA VAL A 136 -0.63 19.04 -5.57
C VAL A 136 -0.12 19.52 -6.92
N LYS A 137 1.13 19.94 -6.95
CA LYS A 137 1.85 20.26 -8.18
C LYS A 137 2.87 19.17 -8.46
N THR A 138 2.88 18.71 -9.70
CA THR A 138 3.85 17.74 -10.20
C THR A 138 4.94 18.41 -11.02
N VAL A 139 6.00 17.70 -11.32
CA VAL A 139 7.18 18.24 -12.03
C VAL A 139 6.88 18.43 -13.53
N TRP A 140 6.09 17.56 -14.14
CA TRP A 140 5.78 17.55 -15.60
C TRP A 140 4.35 17.94 -15.90
#